data_9de04537ca517924177962f49406c753
#
_entry.id   9de04537ca517924177962f49406c753
#
_cell.length_a   1.000
_cell.length_b   1.000
_cell.length_c   1.000
_cell.angle_alpha   90.00
_cell.angle_beta   90.00
_cell.angle_gamma   90.00
#
_symmetry.space_group_name_H-M   'P 1'
#
loop_
_entity.id
_entity.type
_entity.pdbx_description
1 polymer ?
#
loop_
_entity_poly.entity_id
_entity_poly.type
_entity_poly.pdbx_seq_one_letter_code
_entity_poly.pdbx_strand_id
1 'polypeptide(L)'
;MPGAGKSTFIEAFGNYLTELNKKIAVLTIDPSSIVTKGSILGDKTRMSKLSINKNVFIRPTPTSNYHGGVARNTRESIFLCESAGYDIILIETVGVGQNEISVSEMVDFFLLLKISGSGDELQGIKRGIIEMSDLIAINKCDGQNIENSEKSKNEFQLALKLFPKKNSEWIPKVLTCSSINGKGIEEIWKNIESYAYLTKKNNYFFENRINQNKFWLRQIINESIQRNFYENSNVKKELHKQLKKIEKCKTSVFEATQAILASQ
;
A
#
# COMPACT_ATOMS: atom_id res chain seq x y z
N MET A 1 7.51 7.07 -2.78
CA MET A 1 8.70 7.94 -2.59
C MET A 1 8.57 8.72 -1.30
N PRO A 2 9.62 8.82 -0.48
CA PRO A 2 9.64 9.78 0.61
C PRO A 2 9.57 11.21 0.05
N GLY A 3 8.96 12.12 0.77
CA GLY A 3 8.83 13.51 0.33
C GLY A 3 7.67 13.86 -0.62
N ALA A 4 6.91 12.88 -1.11
CA ALA A 4 5.76 13.15 -1.99
C ALA A 4 4.57 13.87 -1.32
N GLY A 5 4.64 14.08 0.00
CA GLY A 5 3.59 14.76 0.77
C GLY A 5 2.38 13.85 1.06
N LYS A 6 2.59 12.53 1.20
CA LYS A 6 1.49 11.58 1.43
C LYS A 6 0.63 11.92 2.64
N SER A 7 1.24 12.13 3.80
CA SER A 7 0.49 12.45 5.03
C SER A 7 -0.24 13.78 4.93
N THR A 8 0.34 14.79 4.28
CA THR A 8 -0.32 16.08 3.99
C THR A 8 -1.49 15.90 3.02
N PHE A 9 -1.30 15.04 2.01
CA PHE A 9 -2.39 14.70 1.07
C PHE A 9 -3.53 13.98 1.79
N ILE A 10 -3.22 12.98 2.64
CA ILE A 10 -4.23 12.26 3.41
C ILE A 10 -4.99 13.22 4.34
N GLU A 11 -4.30 14.17 4.96
CA GLU A 11 -4.95 15.17 5.80
C GLU A 11 -5.90 16.06 4.99
N ALA A 12 -5.46 16.59 3.83
CA ALA A 12 -6.30 17.42 2.97
C ALA A 12 -7.48 16.63 2.40
N PHE A 13 -7.22 15.44 1.87
CA PHE A 13 -8.23 14.57 1.28
C PHE A 13 -9.23 14.06 2.33
N GLY A 14 -8.74 13.66 3.51
CA GLY A 14 -9.57 13.23 4.63
C GLY A 14 -10.47 14.34 5.14
N ASN A 15 -9.97 15.57 5.30
CA ASN A 15 -10.79 16.71 5.68
C ASN A 15 -11.90 16.97 4.65
N TYR A 16 -11.57 16.99 3.36
CA TYR A 16 -12.55 17.12 2.28
C TYR A 16 -13.65 16.04 2.35
N LEU A 17 -13.25 14.78 2.57
CA LEU A 17 -14.22 13.68 2.68
C LEU A 17 -15.10 13.77 3.93
N THR A 18 -14.56 14.27 5.06
CA THR A 18 -15.37 14.48 6.28
C THR A 18 -16.38 15.62 6.13
N GLU A 19 -16.06 16.64 5.31
CA GLU A 19 -17.03 17.69 4.91
C GLU A 19 -18.20 17.10 4.10
N LEU A 20 -17.97 16.02 3.36
CA LEU A 20 -19.00 15.23 2.69
C LEU A 20 -19.71 14.22 3.63
N ASN A 21 -19.56 14.36 4.94
CA ASN A 21 -20.12 13.47 5.97
C ASN A 21 -19.68 11.99 5.84
N LYS A 22 -18.49 11.72 5.27
CA LYS A 22 -17.93 10.36 5.20
C LYS A 22 -17.20 9.99 6.48
N LYS A 23 -17.33 8.73 6.90
CA LYS A 23 -16.49 8.13 7.94
C LYS A 23 -15.25 7.53 7.34
N ILE A 24 -14.07 7.87 7.86
CA ILE A 24 -12.79 7.54 7.24
C ILE A 24 -11.91 6.76 8.22
N ALA A 25 -11.34 5.66 7.76
CA ALA A 25 -10.23 5.01 8.44
C ALA A 25 -8.92 5.25 7.66
N VAL A 26 -7.85 5.59 8.36
CA VAL A 26 -6.50 5.73 7.81
C VAL A 26 -5.61 4.66 8.44
N LEU A 27 -5.12 3.74 7.63
CA LEU A 27 -4.22 2.66 8.03
C LEU A 27 -2.84 2.98 7.47
N THR A 28 -1.89 3.34 8.32
CA THR A 28 -0.51 3.63 7.89
C THR A 28 0.37 2.40 8.09
N ILE A 29 1.15 2.04 7.07
CA ILE A 29 2.10 0.93 7.12
C ILE A 29 3.48 1.53 7.35
N ASP A 30 4.05 1.40 8.56
CA ASP A 30 5.36 1.94 8.91
C ASP A 30 6.41 0.81 9.07
N PRO A 31 7.41 0.72 8.19
CA PRO A 31 8.49 -0.27 8.32
C PRO A 31 9.48 0.06 9.45
N SER A 32 9.51 1.29 9.97
CA SER A 32 10.47 1.70 11.01
C SER A 32 10.13 1.17 12.41
N SER A 33 8.94 0.62 12.60
CA SER A 33 8.46 0.14 13.92
C SER A 33 9.05 -1.21 14.36
N ILE A 34 9.87 -1.87 13.53
CA ILE A 34 10.52 -3.16 13.89
C ILE A 34 11.43 -3.01 15.11
N VAL A 35 12.12 -1.88 15.25
CA VAL A 35 13.11 -1.66 16.32
C VAL A 35 12.49 -1.04 17.57
N THR A 36 11.52 -0.17 17.43
CA THR A 36 11.01 0.66 18.54
C THR A 36 9.64 0.23 19.09
N LYS A 37 8.98 -0.78 18.49
CA LYS A 37 7.61 -1.22 18.81
C LYS A 37 6.56 -0.10 18.89
N GLY A 38 6.85 1.07 18.34
CA GLY A 38 5.95 2.20 18.44
C GLY A 38 6.40 3.45 17.70
N SER A 39 5.94 3.63 16.46
CA SER A 39 5.82 4.96 15.86
C SER A 39 4.38 5.48 15.98
N ILE A 40 3.76 5.25 17.13
CA ILE A 40 2.34 5.58 17.35
C ILE A 40 2.09 7.10 17.32
N LEU A 41 3.10 7.91 17.63
CA LEU A 41 2.93 9.37 17.73
C LEU A 41 3.29 10.12 16.44
N GLY A 42 4.22 9.62 15.62
CA GLY A 42 4.71 10.34 14.43
C GLY A 42 3.64 10.58 13.35
N ASP A 43 2.75 9.61 13.10
CA ASP A 43 1.73 9.74 12.06
C ASP A 43 0.54 10.59 12.53
N LYS A 44 0.14 10.47 13.79
CA LYS A 44 -0.91 11.33 14.36
C LYS A 44 -0.51 12.80 14.42
N THR A 45 0.77 13.10 14.70
CA THR A 45 1.27 14.47 14.71
C THR A 45 1.36 15.08 13.31
N ARG A 46 1.57 14.26 12.27
CA ARG A 46 1.58 14.71 10.86
C ARG A 46 0.19 14.98 10.29
N MET A 47 -0.85 14.43 10.91
CA MET A 47 -2.26 14.57 10.50
C MET A 47 -3.08 15.14 11.67
N SER A 48 -2.59 16.22 12.28
CA SER A 48 -3.11 16.75 13.55
C SER A 48 -4.58 17.17 13.47
N LYS A 49 -4.97 17.84 12.40
CA LYS A 49 -6.39 18.27 12.20
C LYS A 49 -7.30 17.08 11.97
N LEU A 50 -6.86 16.12 11.17
CA LEU A 50 -7.65 14.93 10.85
C LEU A 50 -7.82 14.02 12.07
N SER A 51 -6.79 13.93 12.93
CA SER A 51 -6.79 13.04 14.09
C SER A 51 -7.79 13.40 15.20
N ILE A 52 -8.28 14.64 15.25
CA ILE A 52 -9.27 15.12 16.22
C ILE A 52 -10.72 15.01 15.72
N ASN A 53 -10.91 14.65 14.44
CA ASN A 53 -12.23 14.55 13.85
C ASN A 53 -12.91 13.24 14.29
N LYS A 54 -14.14 13.33 14.81
CA LYS A 54 -14.91 12.19 15.34
C LYS A 54 -15.27 11.13 14.27
N ASN A 55 -15.29 11.53 13.01
CA ASN A 55 -15.58 10.64 11.88
C ASN A 55 -14.29 9.98 11.31
N VAL A 56 -13.16 10.17 11.98
CA VAL A 56 -11.86 9.65 11.49
C VAL A 56 -11.21 8.72 12.51
N PHE A 57 -10.75 7.60 12.03
CA PHE A 57 -9.93 6.64 12.77
C PHE A 57 -8.55 6.52 12.13
N ILE A 58 -7.49 6.80 12.87
CA ILE A 58 -6.11 6.67 12.38
C ILE A 58 -5.43 5.57 13.17
N ARG A 59 -4.96 4.54 12.46
CA ARG A 59 -4.23 3.41 13.04
C ARG A 59 -2.89 3.19 12.34
N PRO A 60 -1.76 3.38 13.04
CA PRO A 60 -0.47 2.87 12.60
C PRO A 60 -0.48 1.33 12.65
N THR A 61 -0.07 0.69 11.57
CA THR A 61 0.09 -0.77 11.53
C THR A 61 1.58 -1.09 11.59
N PRO A 62 2.08 -1.64 12.71
CA PRO A 62 3.49 -2.00 12.84
C PRO A 62 3.83 -3.14 11.88
N THR A 63 5.01 -3.05 11.27
CA THR A 63 5.58 -4.17 10.52
C THR A 63 6.01 -5.26 11.50
N SER A 64 5.50 -6.48 11.35
CA SER A 64 6.04 -7.64 12.06
C SER A 64 7.31 -8.14 11.36
N ASN A 65 8.20 -8.80 12.10
CA ASN A 65 9.49 -9.34 11.62
C ASN A 65 9.36 -10.40 10.51
N TYR A 66 8.14 -10.83 10.16
CA TYR A 66 7.87 -11.78 9.08
C TYR A 66 7.40 -11.05 7.83
N HIS A 67 7.98 -11.36 6.68
CA HIS A 67 7.77 -10.74 5.38
C HIS A 67 6.30 -10.68 4.89
N GLY A 68 5.35 -11.33 5.53
CA GLY A 68 3.92 -11.29 5.23
C GLY A 68 3.05 -10.58 6.28
N GLY A 69 3.55 -10.41 7.51
CA GLY A 69 2.72 -10.00 8.65
C GLY A 69 2.09 -8.60 8.56
N VAL A 70 2.71 -7.66 7.84
CA VAL A 70 2.15 -6.31 7.65
C VAL A 70 0.90 -6.35 6.80
N ALA A 71 0.97 -7.07 5.70
CA ALA A 71 -0.12 -7.20 4.76
C ALA A 71 -1.32 -7.90 5.43
N ARG A 72 -1.08 -8.92 6.26
CA ARG A 72 -2.11 -9.62 7.01
C ARG A 72 -2.80 -8.71 8.03
N ASN A 73 -2.05 -8.04 8.90
CA ASN A 73 -2.62 -7.16 9.93
C ASN A 73 -3.41 -5.99 9.31
N THR A 74 -2.93 -5.46 8.18
CA THR A 74 -3.63 -4.42 7.42
C THR A 74 -4.93 -4.95 6.85
N ARG A 75 -4.92 -6.15 6.26
CA ARG A 75 -6.11 -6.79 5.69
C ARG A 75 -7.18 -7.07 6.76
N GLU A 76 -6.78 -7.63 7.90
CA GLU A 76 -7.68 -7.84 9.03
C GLU A 76 -8.26 -6.52 9.54
N SER A 77 -7.45 -5.44 9.56
CA SER A 77 -7.92 -4.10 9.94
C SER A 77 -8.91 -3.51 8.93
N ILE A 78 -8.78 -3.79 7.62
CA ILE A 78 -9.77 -3.38 6.61
C ILE A 78 -11.13 -3.99 6.93
N PHE A 79 -11.21 -5.30 7.17
CA PHE A 79 -12.48 -5.96 7.52
C PHE A 79 -13.11 -5.39 8.78
N LEU A 80 -12.31 -5.09 9.81
CA LEU A 80 -12.81 -4.48 11.03
C LEU A 80 -13.35 -3.07 10.78
N CYS A 81 -12.66 -2.27 9.96
CA CYS A 81 -13.12 -0.92 9.60
C CYS A 81 -14.41 -0.98 8.76
N GLU A 82 -14.50 -1.88 7.77
CA GLU A 82 -15.73 -2.09 6.99
C GLU A 82 -16.91 -2.48 7.91
N SER A 83 -16.69 -3.44 8.83
CA SER A 83 -17.69 -3.89 9.79
C SER A 83 -18.11 -2.80 10.79
N ALA A 84 -17.21 -1.87 11.11
CA ALA A 84 -17.48 -0.71 11.96
C ALA A 84 -18.18 0.43 11.23
N GLY A 85 -18.48 0.27 9.93
CA GLY A 85 -19.25 1.24 9.13
C GLY A 85 -18.42 2.44 8.66
N TYR A 86 -17.11 2.27 8.43
CA TYR A 86 -16.31 3.27 7.73
C TYR A 86 -16.61 3.23 6.24
N ASP A 87 -16.89 4.40 5.65
CA ASP A 87 -17.22 4.53 4.23
C ASP A 87 -15.99 4.40 3.33
N ILE A 88 -14.84 4.90 3.83
CA ILE A 88 -13.59 4.98 3.08
C ILE A 88 -12.44 4.54 3.98
N ILE A 89 -11.59 3.67 3.45
CA ILE A 89 -10.40 3.18 4.14
C ILE A 89 -9.18 3.58 3.30
N LEU A 90 -8.38 4.50 3.82
CA LEU A 90 -7.14 4.96 3.20
C LEU A 90 -5.97 4.13 3.74
N ILE A 91 -5.19 3.53 2.85
CA ILE A 91 -4.00 2.76 3.22
C ILE A 91 -2.77 3.52 2.73
N GLU A 92 -1.97 4.03 3.67
CA GLU A 92 -0.72 4.71 3.35
C GLU A 92 0.44 3.72 3.36
N THR A 93 1.15 3.63 2.23
CA THR A 93 2.42 2.92 2.15
C THR A 93 3.59 3.89 2.32
N VAL A 94 4.60 3.52 3.10
CA VAL A 94 5.90 4.20 3.08
C VAL A 94 6.63 3.77 1.81
N GLY A 95 6.98 4.69 0.96
CA GLY A 95 7.52 4.48 -0.39
C GLY A 95 8.86 3.73 -0.50
N VAL A 96 9.08 2.69 0.33
CA VAL A 96 10.28 1.86 0.34
C VAL A 96 9.89 0.38 0.33
N GLY A 97 10.17 -0.30 -0.77
CA GLY A 97 10.12 -1.75 -0.85
C GLY A 97 8.96 -2.34 -1.66
N GLN A 98 8.80 -3.66 -1.56
CA GLN A 98 7.83 -4.45 -2.34
C GLN A 98 6.39 -4.41 -1.79
N ASN A 99 6.11 -3.53 -0.82
CA ASN A 99 4.81 -3.45 -0.15
C ASN A 99 3.71 -2.88 -1.07
N GLU A 100 4.07 -2.15 -2.12
CA GLU A 100 3.10 -1.55 -3.05
C GLU A 100 2.28 -2.62 -3.78
N ILE A 101 2.91 -3.74 -4.18
CA ILE A 101 2.21 -4.87 -4.82
C ILE A 101 1.23 -5.51 -3.84
N SER A 102 1.68 -5.77 -2.61
CA SER A 102 0.81 -6.35 -1.59
C SER A 102 -0.37 -5.45 -1.24
N VAL A 103 -0.20 -4.13 -1.32
CA VAL A 103 -1.29 -3.17 -1.06
C VAL A 103 -2.26 -3.13 -2.23
N SER A 104 -1.81 -3.20 -3.49
CA SER A 104 -2.71 -3.24 -4.65
C SER A 104 -3.67 -4.44 -4.58
N GLU A 105 -3.22 -5.57 -3.99
CA GLU A 105 -4.03 -6.79 -3.80
C GLU A 105 -5.01 -6.71 -2.62
N MET A 106 -5.16 -5.57 -1.97
CA MET A 106 -6.11 -5.39 -0.86
C MET A 106 -6.96 -4.12 -0.96
N VAL A 107 -6.77 -3.31 -1.99
CA VAL A 107 -7.53 -2.07 -2.20
C VAL A 107 -8.44 -2.17 -3.42
N ASP A 108 -9.53 -1.41 -3.40
CA ASP A 108 -10.43 -1.32 -4.54
C ASP A 108 -9.92 -0.33 -5.60
N PHE A 109 -9.13 0.67 -5.16
CA PHE A 109 -8.58 1.72 -6.00
C PHE A 109 -7.15 2.05 -5.59
N PHE A 110 -6.23 2.12 -6.55
CA PHE A 110 -4.82 2.41 -6.30
C PHE A 110 -4.43 3.80 -6.79
N LEU A 111 -4.25 4.73 -5.84
CA LEU A 111 -3.80 6.10 -6.09
C LEU A 111 -2.28 6.20 -5.97
N LEU A 112 -1.60 6.56 -7.05
CA LEU A 112 -0.16 6.85 -7.03
C LEU A 112 0.05 8.35 -6.84
N LEU A 113 0.70 8.74 -5.73
CA LEU A 113 1.06 10.12 -5.46
C LEU A 113 2.50 10.39 -5.87
N LYS A 114 2.71 11.41 -6.70
CA LYS A 114 4.01 11.85 -7.22
C LYS A 114 4.22 13.34 -6.99
N ILE A 115 5.47 13.78 -7.18
CA ILE A 115 5.84 15.19 -7.26
C ILE A 115 6.64 15.41 -8.54
N SER A 116 6.57 16.60 -9.10
CA SER A 116 7.42 17.01 -10.24
C SER A 116 8.86 17.28 -9.80
N GLY A 117 9.81 17.20 -10.73
CA GLY A 117 11.21 17.58 -10.52
C GLY A 117 12.06 16.60 -9.70
N SER A 118 11.63 15.36 -9.54
CA SER A 118 12.40 14.36 -8.79
C SER A 118 13.48 13.62 -9.62
N GLY A 119 13.98 14.23 -10.69
CA GLY A 119 14.98 13.63 -11.59
C GLY A 119 14.37 12.48 -12.38
N ASP A 120 14.95 12.08 -13.51
CA ASP A 120 14.53 11.00 -14.41
C ASP A 120 13.21 10.27 -14.04
N GLU A 121 12.08 11.02 -14.15
CA GLU A 121 10.81 10.71 -13.47
C GLU A 121 10.22 9.36 -13.90
N LEU A 122 10.50 8.93 -15.12
CA LEU A 122 10.03 7.67 -15.66
C LEU A 122 11.03 6.52 -15.47
N GLN A 123 12.34 6.79 -15.44
CA GLN A 123 13.37 5.74 -15.34
C GLN A 123 13.53 5.21 -13.90
N GLY A 124 13.35 6.08 -12.89
CA GLY A 124 13.44 5.68 -11.47
C GLY A 124 12.19 5.00 -10.91
N ILE A 125 11.10 4.93 -11.68
CA ILE A 125 9.86 4.28 -11.23
C ILE A 125 9.81 2.85 -11.73
N LYS A 126 9.62 1.93 -10.81
CA LYS A 126 9.30 0.54 -11.17
C LYS A 126 8.05 0.53 -12.05
N ARG A 127 8.19 0.17 -13.32
CA ARG A 127 7.11 0.12 -14.33
C ARG A 127 5.82 -0.48 -13.78
N GLY A 128 5.93 -1.51 -12.93
CA GLY A 128 4.77 -2.17 -12.33
C GLY A 128 3.90 -1.27 -11.45
N ILE A 129 4.46 -0.24 -10.78
CA ILE A 129 3.65 0.66 -9.93
C ILE A 129 2.76 1.58 -10.79
N ILE A 130 3.28 2.05 -11.93
CA ILE A 130 2.50 2.86 -12.87
C ILE A 130 1.38 2.01 -13.48
N GLU A 131 1.69 0.77 -13.86
CA GLU A 131 0.73 -0.17 -14.44
C GLU A 131 -0.42 -0.49 -13.48
N MET A 132 -0.13 -0.66 -12.18
CA MET A 132 -1.15 -0.92 -11.16
C MET A 132 -2.03 0.28 -10.86
N SER A 133 -1.55 1.53 -11.07
CA SER A 133 -2.29 2.73 -10.66
C SER A 133 -3.58 2.93 -11.45
N ASP A 134 -4.65 3.30 -10.72
CA ASP A 134 -5.93 3.70 -11.30
C ASP A 134 -6.01 5.21 -11.50
N LEU A 135 -5.24 5.96 -10.72
CA LEU A 135 -5.04 7.39 -10.84
C LEU A 135 -3.63 7.77 -10.41
N ILE A 136 -3.00 8.67 -11.15
CA ILE A 136 -1.73 9.29 -10.74
C ILE A 136 -2.03 10.73 -10.39
N ALA A 137 -1.68 11.16 -9.17
CA ALA A 137 -1.80 12.54 -8.74
C ALA A 137 -0.42 13.17 -8.57
N ILE A 138 -0.13 14.21 -9.34
CA ILE A 138 1.08 15.01 -9.23
C ILE A 138 0.83 16.07 -8.18
N ASN A 139 1.36 15.85 -6.98
CA ASN A 139 1.18 16.71 -5.83
C ASN A 139 2.18 17.90 -5.83
N LYS A 140 1.94 18.87 -4.96
CA LYS A 140 2.69 20.12 -4.84
C LYS A 140 2.62 20.98 -6.13
N CYS A 141 1.47 20.94 -6.81
CA CYS A 141 1.18 21.78 -7.95
C CYS A 141 0.74 23.19 -7.50
N ASP A 142 1.67 23.91 -6.86
CA ASP A 142 1.48 25.26 -6.33
C ASP A 142 2.75 26.11 -6.50
N GLY A 143 2.59 27.43 -6.32
CA GLY A 143 3.69 28.39 -6.44
C GLY A 143 4.44 28.27 -7.77
N GLN A 144 5.76 28.18 -7.69
CA GLN A 144 6.66 28.07 -8.85
C GLN A 144 6.69 26.67 -9.49
N ASN A 145 5.99 25.68 -8.88
CA ASN A 145 6.06 24.30 -9.32
C ASN A 145 4.93 23.91 -10.30
N ILE A 146 4.05 24.84 -10.66
CA ILE A 146 2.87 24.57 -11.51
C ILE A 146 3.30 24.06 -12.90
N GLU A 147 4.22 24.75 -13.56
CA GLU A 147 4.69 24.38 -14.91
C GLU A 147 5.35 22.99 -14.92
N ASN A 148 6.20 22.70 -13.93
CA ASN A 148 6.84 21.39 -13.82
C ASN A 148 5.82 20.29 -13.54
N SER A 149 4.79 20.58 -12.76
CA SER A 149 3.71 19.63 -12.47
C SER A 149 2.89 19.30 -13.71
N GLU A 150 2.59 20.29 -14.57
CA GLU A 150 1.88 20.06 -15.84
C GLU A 150 2.76 19.30 -16.86
N LYS A 151 4.07 19.54 -16.90
CA LYS A 151 5.01 18.74 -17.70
C LYS A 151 5.00 17.28 -17.26
N SER A 152 5.19 17.03 -15.97
CA SER A 152 5.15 15.68 -15.38
C SER A 152 3.80 14.99 -15.65
N LYS A 153 2.68 15.70 -15.54
CA LYS A 153 1.36 15.16 -15.87
C LYS A 153 1.31 14.66 -17.32
N ASN A 154 1.80 15.44 -18.28
CA ASN A 154 1.82 15.05 -19.70
C ASN A 154 2.70 13.83 -19.94
N GLU A 155 3.88 13.76 -19.31
CA GLU A 155 4.79 12.62 -19.40
C GLU A 155 4.13 11.32 -18.86
N PHE A 156 3.51 11.38 -17.70
CA PHE A 156 2.79 10.23 -17.15
C PHE A 156 1.56 9.85 -17.98
N GLN A 157 0.85 10.81 -18.58
CA GLN A 157 -0.25 10.51 -19.48
C GLN A 157 0.22 9.77 -20.73
N LEU A 158 1.36 10.14 -21.29
CA LEU A 158 1.97 9.42 -22.42
C LEU A 158 2.41 8.01 -21.99
N ALA A 159 3.04 7.88 -20.81
CA ALA A 159 3.45 6.58 -20.28
C ALA A 159 2.25 5.63 -20.07
N LEU A 160 1.13 6.13 -19.56
CA LEU A 160 -0.07 5.32 -19.35
C LEU A 160 -0.65 4.76 -20.66
N LYS A 161 -0.47 5.44 -21.80
CA LYS A 161 -0.92 4.94 -23.11
C LYS A 161 -0.14 3.73 -23.62
N LEU A 162 1.04 3.45 -23.04
CA LEU A 162 1.87 2.30 -23.41
C LEU A 162 1.45 1.01 -22.71
N PHE A 163 0.57 1.09 -21.73
CA PHE A 163 0.07 -0.08 -21.02
C PHE A 163 -1.19 -0.65 -21.67
N PRO A 164 -1.43 -1.96 -21.54
CA PRO A 164 -2.66 -2.57 -22.02
C PRO A 164 -3.88 -2.05 -21.25
N LYS A 165 -5.06 -2.19 -21.86
CA LYS A 165 -6.32 -1.86 -21.19
C LYS A 165 -6.49 -2.73 -19.94
N LYS A 166 -6.94 -2.12 -18.84
CA LYS A 166 -7.25 -2.83 -17.60
C LYS A 166 -8.52 -3.67 -17.75
N ASN A 167 -8.58 -4.80 -17.05
CA ASN A 167 -9.77 -5.64 -16.97
C ASN A 167 -10.99 -4.89 -16.37
N SER A 168 -10.75 -3.86 -15.59
CA SER A 168 -11.78 -2.98 -15.04
C SER A 168 -12.47 -2.10 -16.09
N GLU A 169 -11.98 -2.07 -17.34
CA GLU A 169 -12.37 -1.13 -18.39
C GLU A 169 -12.09 0.35 -18.03
N TRP A 170 -11.51 0.61 -16.85
CA TRP A 170 -11.11 1.94 -16.43
C TRP A 170 -9.86 2.40 -17.18
N ILE A 171 -9.91 3.63 -17.64
CA ILE A 171 -8.74 4.30 -18.25
C ILE A 171 -8.08 5.15 -17.16
N PRO A 172 -6.88 4.79 -16.69
CA PRO A 172 -6.17 5.55 -15.68
C PRO A 172 -5.91 6.98 -16.13
N LYS A 173 -6.04 7.93 -15.21
CA LYS A 173 -5.84 9.36 -15.48
C LYS A 173 -4.66 9.90 -14.68
N VAL A 174 -4.16 11.06 -15.12
CA VAL A 174 -3.17 11.84 -14.38
C VAL A 174 -3.75 13.20 -14.07
N LEU A 175 -3.76 13.56 -12.80
CA LEU A 175 -4.24 14.86 -12.30
C LEU A 175 -3.11 15.57 -11.56
N THR A 176 -3.20 16.89 -11.52
CA THR A 176 -2.36 17.73 -10.66
C THR A 176 -3.14 18.12 -9.39
N CYS A 177 -2.47 18.18 -8.26
CA CYS A 177 -3.09 18.64 -7.02
C CYS A 177 -2.10 19.39 -6.13
N SER A 178 -2.63 20.15 -5.19
CA SER A 178 -1.88 20.73 -4.09
C SER A 178 -2.56 20.39 -2.77
N SER A 179 -1.88 19.59 -1.96
CA SER A 179 -2.37 19.22 -0.63
C SER A 179 -2.40 20.39 0.35
N ILE A 180 -1.68 21.48 0.07
CA ILE A 180 -1.61 22.64 0.97
C ILE A 180 -2.82 23.54 0.77
N ASN A 181 -3.18 23.83 -0.48
CA ASN A 181 -4.28 24.74 -0.80
C ASN A 181 -5.58 24.02 -1.23
N GLY A 182 -5.61 22.70 -1.21
CA GLY A 182 -6.79 21.88 -1.55
C GLY A 182 -7.11 21.78 -3.04
N LYS A 183 -6.33 22.44 -3.92
CA LYS A 183 -6.58 22.40 -5.38
C LYS A 183 -6.46 20.97 -5.92
N GLY A 184 -7.44 20.53 -6.73
CA GLY A 184 -7.46 19.22 -7.36
C GLY A 184 -7.93 18.06 -6.46
N ILE A 185 -8.15 18.29 -5.15
CA ILE A 185 -8.61 17.26 -4.21
C ILE A 185 -10.01 16.76 -4.58
N GLU A 186 -10.93 17.67 -4.84
CA GLU A 186 -12.30 17.34 -5.29
C GLU A 186 -12.30 16.56 -6.60
N GLU A 187 -11.44 16.92 -7.54
CA GLU A 187 -11.35 16.24 -8.84
C GLU A 187 -10.84 14.80 -8.68
N ILE A 188 -9.88 14.58 -7.78
CA ILE A 188 -9.42 13.24 -7.43
C ILE A 188 -10.58 12.42 -6.89
N TRP A 189 -11.38 12.97 -5.96
CA TRP A 189 -12.54 12.26 -5.41
C TRP A 189 -13.58 11.92 -6.48
N LYS A 190 -13.95 12.86 -7.34
CA LYS A 190 -14.87 12.62 -8.46
C LYS A 190 -14.39 11.47 -9.38
N ASN A 191 -13.09 11.34 -9.59
CA ASN A 191 -12.53 10.25 -10.38
C ASN A 191 -12.63 8.91 -9.63
N ILE A 192 -12.42 8.89 -8.32
CA ILE A 192 -12.60 7.68 -7.48
C ILE A 192 -14.07 7.24 -7.52
N GLU A 193 -15.02 8.17 -7.37
CA GLU A 193 -16.46 7.86 -7.47
C GLU A 193 -16.84 7.33 -8.86
N SER A 194 -16.30 7.93 -9.92
CA SER A 194 -16.53 7.49 -11.31
C SER A 194 -15.99 6.08 -11.56
N TYR A 195 -14.80 5.77 -11.01
CA TYR A 195 -14.23 4.43 -11.04
C TYR A 195 -15.13 3.43 -10.30
N ALA A 196 -15.53 3.76 -9.08
CA ALA A 196 -16.38 2.90 -8.27
C ALA A 196 -17.74 2.64 -8.96
N TYR A 197 -18.33 3.66 -9.56
CA TYR A 197 -19.56 3.53 -10.35
C TYR A 197 -19.38 2.59 -11.54
N LEU A 198 -18.34 2.81 -12.37
CA LEU A 198 -18.04 1.99 -13.54
C LEU A 198 -17.80 0.52 -13.16
N THR A 199 -16.93 0.29 -12.17
CA THR A 199 -16.52 -1.07 -11.78
C THR A 199 -17.62 -1.84 -11.07
N LYS A 200 -18.54 -1.17 -10.39
CA LYS A 200 -19.77 -1.81 -9.87
C LYS A 200 -20.75 -2.13 -10.99
N LYS A 201 -20.89 -1.26 -11.98
CA LYS A 201 -21.80 -1.45 -13.12
C LYS A 201 -21.39 -2.64 -14.00
N ASN A 202 -20.08 -2.82 -14.25
CA ASN A 202 -19.56 -3.92 -15.06
C ASN A 202 -19.16 -5.14 -14.21
N ASN A 203 -19.54 -5.18 -12.95
CA ASN A 203 -19.29 -6.25 -11.97
C ASN A 203 -17.81 -6.48 -11.59
N TYR A 204 -16.86 -5.77 -12.17
CA TYR A 204 -15.43 -5.91 -11.88
C TYR A 204 -15.09 -5.69 -10.39
N PHE A 205 -15.75 -4.75 -9.73
CA PHE A 205 -15.56 -4.45 -8.31
C PHE A 205 -15.70 -5.71 -7.42
N PHE A 206 -16.75 -6.49 -7.67
CA PHE A 206 -17.03 -7.70 -6.89
C PHE A 206 -16.09 -8.85 -7.27
N GLU A 207 -15.82 -9.03 -8.56
CA GLU A 207 -14.90 -10.04 -9.07
C GLU A 207 -13.47 -9.79 -8.55
N ASN A 208 -13.02 -8.55 -8.54
CA ASN A 208 -11.72 -8.17 -8.01
C ASN A 208 -11.60 -8.52 -6.53
N ARG A 209 -12.59 -8.20 -5.70
CA ARG A 209 -12.62 -8.57 -4.27
C ARG A 209 -12.63 -10.09 -4.05
N ILE A 210 -13.31 -10.85 -4.89
CA ILE A 210 -13.24 -12.32 -4.87
C ILE A 210 -11.81 -12.80 -5.17
N ASN A 211 -11.16 -12.25 -6.17
CA ASN A 211 -9.79 -12.62 -6.54
C ASN A 211 -8.78 -12.22 -5.44
N GLN A 212 -8.94 -11.05 -4.85
CA GLN A 212 -8.17 -10.63 -3.67
C GLN A 212 -8.35 -11.62 -2.51
N ASN A 213 -9.58 -12.06 -2.22
CA ASN A 213 -9.84 -13.04 -1.16
C ASN A 213 -9.17 -14.40 -1.45
N LYS A 214 -9.19 -14.86 -2.72
CA LYS A 214 -8.48 -16.09 -3.13
C LYS A 214 -6.95 -15.95 -2.99
N PHE A 215 -6.40 -14.80 -3.36
CA PHE A 215 -4.97 -14.50 -3.18
C PHE A 215 -4.59 -14.55 -1.70
N TRP A 216 -5.35 -13.86 -0.84
CA TRP A 216 -5.08 -13.79 0.60
C TRP A 216 -5.25 -15.12 1.30
N LEU A 217 -6.21 -15.94 0.91
CA LEU A 217 -6.35 -17.31 1.42
C LEU A 217 -5.05 -18.10 1.23
N ARG A 218 -4.48 -18.04 0.02
CA ARG A 218 -3.21 -18.72 -0.29
C ARG A 218 -2.05 -18.16 0.54
N GLN A 219 -1.97 -16.84 0.69
CA GLN A 219 -0.93 -16.19 1.50
C GLN A 219 -1.01 -16.62 2.98
N ILE A 220 -2.20 -16.59 3.57
CA ILE A 220 -2.42 -17.00 4.97
C ILE A 220 -2.04 -18.47 5.18
N ILE A 221 -2.40 -19.33 4.24
CA ILE A 221 -2.01 -20.76 4.30
C ILE A 221 -0.50 -20.91 4.28
N ASN A 222 0.19 -20.25 3.31
CA ASN A 222 1.64 -20.32 3.18
C ASN A 222 2.35 -19.80 4.44
N GLU A 223 1.92 -18.67 4.98
CA GLU A 223 2.45 -18.11 6.23
C GLU A 223 2.24 -19.05 7.41
N SER A 224 1.07 -19.69 7.48
CA SER A 224 0.74 -20.64 8.55
C SER A 224 1.61 -21.90 8.47
N ILE A 225 1.83 -22.42 7.25
CA ILE A 225 2.72 -23.57 7.02
C ILE A 225 4.16 -23.20 7.42
N GLN A 226 4.68 -22.05 6.97
CA GLN A 226 6.01 -21.58 7.31
C GLN A 226 6.17 -21.42 8.83
N ARG A 227 5.22 -20.76 9.49
CA ARG A 227 5.25 -20.58 10.94
C ARG A 227 5.24 -21.90 11.67
N ASN A 228 4.31 -22.80 11.36
CA ASN A 228 4.20 -24.10 11.99
C ASN A 228 5.49 -24.92 11.81
N PHE A 229 6.09 -24.85 10.62
CA PHE A 229 7.37 -25.50 10.32
C PHE A 229 8.49 -24.96 11.20
N TYR A 230 8.74 -23.65 11.19
CA TYR A 230 9.83 -23.05 11.95
C TYR A 230 9.59 -23.00 13.47
N GLU A 231 8.34 -23.09 13.93
CA GLU A 231 8.03 -23.21 15.37
C GLU A 231 8.16 -24.61 15.91
N ASN A 232 8.19 -25.64 15.07
CA ASN A 232 8.39 -27.03 15.47
C ASN A 232 9.73 -27.19 16.20
N SER A 233 9.70 -27.84 17.37
CA SER A 233 10.87 -28.00 18.24
C SER A 233 11.99 -28.83 17.59
N ASN A 234 11.63 -29.86 16.81
CA ASN A 234 12.60 -30.71 16.11
C ASN A 234 13.29 -29.95 14.98
N VAL A 235 12.49 -29.21 14.18
CA VAL A 235 12.99 -28.34 13.10
C VAL A 235 13.95 -27.29 13.66
N LYS A 236 13.60 -26.62 14.77
CA LYS A 236 14.49 -25.65 15.44
C LYS A 236 15.81 -26.25 15.85
N LYS A 237 15.78 -27.44 16.46
CA LYS A 237 16.99 -28.15 16.90
C LYS A 237 17.86 -28.51 15.70
N GLU A 238 17.26 -29.12 14.68
CA GLU A 238 18.00 -29.55 13.48
C GLU A 238 18.53 -28.37 12.69
N LEU A 239 17.77 -27.29 12.53
CA LEU A 239 18.21 -26.04 11.91
C LEU A 239 19.46 -25.48 12.60
N HIS A 240 19.45 -25.38 13.93
CA HIS A 240 20.63 -24.91 14.69
C HIS A 240 21.86 -25.81 14.51
N LYS A 241 21.64 -27.13 14.48
CA LYS A 241 22.72 -28.11 14.24
C LYS A 241 23.29 -27.99 12.82
N GLN A 242 22.42 -27.84 11.81
CA GLN A 242 22.87 -27.72 10.42
C GLN A 242 23.56 -26.38 10.14
N LEU A 243 23.10 -25.28 10.72
CA LEU A 243 23.80 -23.98 10.64
C LEU A 243 25.24 -24.08 11.17
N LYS A 244 25.45 -24.72 12.33
CA LYS A 244 26.80 -24.95 12.86
C LYS A 244 27.68 -25.84 11.95
N LYS A 245 27.08 -26.80 11.21
CA LYS A 245 27.82 -27.60 10.24
C LYS A 245 28.20 -26.80 9.00
N ILE A 246 27.31 -25.92 8.52
CA ILE A 246 27.56 -25.00 7.40
C ILE A 246 28.72 -24.05 7.74
N GLU A 247 28.68 -23.42 8.92
CA GLU A 247 29.77 -22.53 9.42
C GLU A 247 31.14 -23.23 9.44
N LYS A 248 31.17 -24.55 9.68
CA LYS A 248 32.38 -25.36 9.68
C LYS A 248 32.68 -26.05 8.33
N CYS A 249 31.95 -25.68 7.27
CA CYS A 249 32.07 -26.31 5.95
C CYS A 249 31.92 -27.85 5.97
N LYS A 250 31.11 -28.42 6.90
CA LYS A 250 30.94 -29.88 7.08
C LYS A 250 29.71 -30.46 6.40
N THR A 251 28.91 -29.64 5.77
CA THR A 251 27.69 -30.02 5.01
C THR A 251 27.41 -29.02 3.93
N SER A 252 26.75 -29.45 2.87
CA SER A 252 26.24 -28.59 1.82
C SER A 252 24.87 -27.97 2.23
N VAL A 253 24.50 -26.86 1.58
CA VAL A 253 23.18 -26.27 1.78
C VAL A 253 22.07 -27.26 1.42
N PHE A 254 22.28 -28.09 0.38
CA PHE A 254 21.29 -29.08 -0.07
C PHE A 254 21.07 -30.17 0.98
N GLU A 255 22.15 -30.78 1.50
CA GLU A 255 22.07 -31.81 2.54
C GLU A 255 21.47 -31.27 3.82
N ALA A 256 21.88 -30.06 4.22
CA ALA A 256 21.31 -29.39 5.39
C ALA A 256 19.80 -29.16 5.24
N THR A 257 19.35 -28.71 4.06
CA THR A 257 17.93 -28.50 3.77
C THR A 257 17.14 -29.79 3.86
N GLN A 258 17.64 -30.89 3.25
CA GLN A 258 17.00 -32.21 3.31
C GLN A 258 16.87 -32.72 4.75
N ALA A 259 17.95 -32.58 5.54
CA ALA A 259 17.93 -32.99 6.94
C ALA A 259 16.91 -32.20 7.79
N ILE A 260 16.78 -30.88 7.53
CA ILE A 260 15.81 -30.03 8.23
C ILE A 260 14.38 -30.39 7.83
N LEU A 261 14.11 -30.59 6.53
CA LEU A 261 12.78 -30.98 6.05
C LEU A 261 12.34 -32.34 6.58
N ALA A 262 13.28 -33.29 6.72
CA ALA A 262 13.00 -34.63 7.29
C ALA A 262 12.79 -34.64 8.81
N SER A 263 13.05 -33.53 9.50
CA SER A 263 12.91 -33.42 10.96
C SER A 263 11.53 -32.90 11.43
N GLN A 264 10.60 -32.71 10.48
CA GLN A 264 9.27 -32.21 10.72
C GLN A 264 8.40 -33.18 11.56
#